data_2b1f8cdc54b965410a8f8914e42b5bf0
#
_entry.id   2b1f8cdc54b965410a8f8914e42b5bf0
#
_cell.length_a   1.000
_cell.length_b   1.000
_cell.length_c   1.000
_cell.angle_alpha   90.00
_cell.angle_beta   90.00
_cell.angle_gamma   90.00
#
_symmetry.space_group_name_H-M   'P 1'
#
loop_
_entity.id
_entity.type
_entity.pdbx_description
1 polymer ?
#
loop_
_entity_poly.entity_id
_entity_poly.type
_entity_poly.pdbx_seq_one_letter_code
_entity_poly.pdbx_strand_id
1 'polypeptide(L)'
;MQLISTKEIVDIIKYDNNSVIIVEKLPLPNTNQYKAQYSIVNFETKSIDVVTKSAYLLKKFGANFNRISQIIPNFVQCDAAVLYDRRVLAIYPNGEAGIFDREGELEWSGKYDYHDKTVRCLALEGKYYWSICPEENCVIRYSCQNMKVDLRIGGADAPTFPNPTHINFDGGDIYVCCDNNKVRRIDGNNYTVSDYLNFTDSIRQYYKFGDYAVAVMSSGTYVLEDNQ
;
A
#
# COMPACT_ATOMS: atom_id res chain seq x y z
N MET A 1 -2.59 14.40 -16.03
CA MET A 1 -3.42 13.67 -15.06
C MET A 1 -4.63 13.10 -15.76
N GLN A 2 -4.88 11.78 -15.66
CA GLN A 2 -5.99 11.08 -16.32
C GLN A 2 -6.85 10.35 -15.28
N LEU A 3 -8.15 10.61 -15.24
CA LEU A 3 -9.10 9.90 -14.40
C LEU A 3 -9.27 8.45 -14.88
N ILE A 4 -9.11 7.48 -13.98
CA ILE A 4 -9.25 6.05 -14.28
C ILE A 4 -10.39 5.40 -13.48
N SER A 5 -10.79 5.95 -12.35
CA SER A 5 -11.92 5.46 -11.56
C SER A 5 -12.51 6.56 -10.66
N THR A 6 -13.82 6.47 -10.42
CA THR A 6 -14.53 7.24 -9.38
C THR A 6 -14.99 6.37 -8.21
N LYS A 7 -14.62 5.09 -8.22
CA LYS A 7 -14.99 4.12 -7.18
C LYS A 7 -13.96 4.09 -6.06
N GLU A 8 -14.36 3.55 -4.92
CA GLU A 8 -13.45 3.32 -3.82
C GLU A 8 -12.40 2.27 -4.20
N ILE A 9 -11.13 2.65 -4.10
CA ILE A 9 -9.99 1.76 -4.32
C ILE A 9 -9.62 1.06 -3.02
N VAL A 10 -9.36 -0.21 -3.15
CA VAL A 10 -8.94 -1.08 -2.06
C VAL A 10 -7.45 -1.37 -2.11
N ASP A 11 -6.93 -1.63 -3.32
CA ASP A 11 -5.53 -1.96 -3.52
C ASP A 11 -5.08 -1.56 -4.93
N ILE A 12 -3.80 -1.23 -5.05
CA ILE A 12 -3.14 -0.99 -6.34
C ILE A 12 -1.80 -1.69 -6.30
N ILE A 13 -1.54 -2.57 -7.26
CA ILE A 13 -0.28 -3.28 -7.37
C ILE A 13 0.34 -3.10 -8.76
N LYS A 14 1.66 -3.08 -8.83
CA LYS A 14 2.39 -3.08 -10.09
C LYS A 14 2.13 -4.38 -10.85
N TYR A 15 1.64 -4.27 -12.09
CA TYR A 15 1.49 -5.43 -12.97
C TYR A 15 2.74 -5.64 -13.82
N ASP A 16 3.19 -4.61 -14.52
CA ASP A 16 4.45 -4.56 -15.26
C ASP A 16 5.03 -3.13 -15.22
N ASN A 17 5.92 -2.77 -16.14
CA ASN A 17 6.52 -1.43 -16.14
C ASN A 17 5.54 -0.32 -16.53
N ASN A 18 4.51 -0.65 -17.32
CA ASN A 18 3.59 0.31 -17.91
C ASN A 18 2.14 0.10 -17.45
N SER A 19 1.91 -0.79 -16.48
CA SER A 19 0.55 -1.07 -16.02
C SER A 19 0.47 -1.51 -14.56
N VAL A 20 -0.71 -1.28 -13.99
CA VAL A 20 -1.07 -1.67 -12.62
C VAL A 20 -2.35 -2.50 -12.62
N ILE A 21 -2.54 -3.33 -11.61
CA ILE A 21 -3.86 -3.85 -11.27
C ILE A 21 -4.44 -2.95 -10.19
N ILE A 22 -5.64 -2.43 -10.44
CA ILE A 22 -6.46 -1.74 -9.46
C ILE A 22 -7.55 -2.69 -8.94
N VAL A 23 -7.85 -2.60 -7.66
CA VAL A 23 -8.95 -3.33 -7.00
C VAL A 23 -9.97 -2.33 -6.51
N GLU A 24 -11.18 -2.38 -7.05
CA GLU A 24 -12.28 -1.47 -6.76
C GLU A 24 -13.39 -2.15 -5.98
N LYS A 25 -14.04 -1.41 -5.08
CA LYS A 25 -15.30 -1.82 -4.45
C LYS A 25 -16.48 -1.52 -5.36
N LEU A 26 -17.27 -2.56 -5.66
CA LEU A 26 -18.55 -2.42 -6.32
C LEU A 26 -19.67 -2.71 -5.32
N PRO A 27 -20.49 -1.72 -4.94
CA PRO A 27 -21.64 -1.94 -4.07
C PRO A 27 -22.60 -2.97 -4.69
N LEU A 28 -23.12 -3.88 -3.87
CA LEU A 28 -24.18 -4.78 -4.29
C LEU A 28 -25.53 -4.10 -4.07
N PRO A 29 -26.43 -4.12 -5.06
CA PRO A 29 -27.75 -3.49 -4.93
C PRO A 29 -28.51 -3.98 -3.69
N ASN A 30 -29.13 -3.06 -2.97
CA ASN A 30 -29.97 -3.33 -1.80
C ASN A 30 -29.29 -4.03 -0.62
N THR A 31 -27.98 -3.97 -0.52
CA THR A 31 -27.21 -4.56 0.60
C THR A 31 -26.11 -3.59 1.03
N ASN A 32 -25.57 -3.79 2.25
CA ASN A 32 -24.35 -3.12 2.71
C ASN A 32 -23.08 -3.89 2.28
N GLN A 33 -23.23 -4.84 1.37
CA GLN A 33 -22.13 -5.66 0.88
C GLN A 33 -21.57 -5.09 -0.42
N TYR A 34 -20.34 -5.48 -0.75
CA TYR A 34 -19.69 -5.14 -2.00
C TYR A 34 -18.94 -6.36 -2.56
N LYS A 35 -18.70 -6.34 -3.87
CA LYS A 35 -17.75 -7.24 -4.52
C LYS A 35 -16.54 -6.47 -4.97
N ALA A 36 -15.39 -7.12 -5.02
CA ALA A 36 -14.18 -6.55 -5.63
C ALA A 36 -14.23 -6.73 -7.15
N GLN A 37 -13.88 -5.68 -7.88
CA GLN A 37 -13.56 -5.72 -9.30
C GLN A 37 -12.05 -5.50 -9.47
N TYR A 38 -11.44 -6.27 -10.34
CA TYR A 38 -10.02 -6.24 -10.64
C TYR A 38 -9.84 -5.77 -12.08
N SER A 39 -9.01 -4.76 -12.30
CA SER A 39 -8.76 -4.23 -13.65
C SER A 39 -7.28 -3.92 -13.83
N ILE A 40 -6.73 -4.27 -14.99
CA ILE A 40 -5.42 -3.78 -15.44
C ILE A 40 -5.63 -2.43 -16.09
N VAL A 41 -4.86 -1.44 -15.66
CA VAL A 41 -4.79 -0.11 -16.26
C VAL A 41 -3.42 0.02 -16.91
N ASN A 42 -3.39 0.19 -18.23
CA ASN A 42 -2.16 0.46 -18.96
C ASN A 42 -1.96 1.97 -19.13
N PHE A 43 -0.81 2.47 -18.73
CA PHE A 43 -0.52 3.90 -18.69
C PHE A 43 -0.30 4.51 -20.08
N GLU A 44 0.29 3.76 -21.02
CA GLU A 44 0.59 4.23 -22.37
C GLU A 44 -0.65 4.18 -23.28
N THR A 45 -1.30 3.02 -23.34
CA THR A 45 -2.48 2.82 -24.21
C THR A 45 -3.74 3.40 -23.61
N LYS A 46 -3.73 3.71 -22.30
CA LYS A 46 -4.88 4.18 -21.52
C LYS A 46 -6.04 3.19 -21.47
N SER A 47 -5.77 1.91 -21.78
CA SER A 47 -6.76 0.85 -21.70
C SER A 47 -7.03 0.44 -20.26
N ILE A 48 -8.27 -0.01 -20.01
CA ILE A 48 -8.70 -0.58 -18.73
C ILE A 48 -9.39 -1.91 -19.05
N ASP A 49 -8.76 -3.01 -18.63
CA ASP A 49 -9.21 -4.36 -18.95
C ASP A 49 -9.54 -5.12 -17.65
N VAL A 50 -10.75 -5.68 -17.57
CA VAL A 50 -11.17 -6.46 -16.40
C VAL A 50 -10.40 -7.78 -16.37
N VAL A 51 -9.88 -8.11 -15.19
CA VAL A 51 -9.14 -9.36 -14.95
C VAL A 51 -9.74 -10.16 -13.81
N THR A 52 -9.28 -11.40 -13.66
CA THR A 52 -9.78 -12.29 -12.61
C THR A 52 -9.11 -12.01 -11.25
N LYS A 53 -9.81 -12.35 -10.16
CA LYS A 53 -9.22 -12.37 -8.82
C LYS A 53 -7.92 -13.21 -8.78
N SER A 54 -7.90 -14.33 -9.48
CA SER A 54 -6.73 -15.21 -9.53
C SER A 54 -5.52 -14.54 -10.17
N ALA A 55 -5.71 -13.73 -11.22
CA ALA A 55 -4.62 -12.97 -11.85
C ALA A 55 -4.02 -11.94 -10.87
N TYR A 56 -4.85 -11.22 -10.14
CA TYR A 56 -4.41 -10.30 -9.09
C TYR A 56 -3.64 -11.02 -7.98
N LEU A 57 -4.20 -12.12 -7.43
CA LEU A 57 -3.57 -12.87 -6.36
C LEU A 57 -2.24 -13.49 -6.77
N LEU A 58 -2.16 -14.04 -7.99
CA LEU A 58 -0.92 -14.57 -8.54
C LEU A 58 0.14 -13.47 -8.66
N LYS A 59 -0.25 -12.26 -9.08
CA LYS A 59 0.67 -11.14 -9.20
C LYS A 59 1.14 -10.63 -7.83
N LYS A 60 0.24 -10.54 -6.84
CA LYS A 60 0.55 -10.04 -5.51
C LYS A 60 1.36 -11.03 -4.67
N PHE A 61 1.03 -12.32 -4.71
CA PHE A 61 1.56 -13.35 -3.82
C PHE A 61 2.38 -14.44 -4.51
N GLY A 62 2.49 -14.39 -5.85
CA GLY A 62 3.21 -15.39 -6.62
C GLY A 62 2.55 -16.77 -6.59
N ALA A 63 3.36 -17.82 -6.71
CA ALA A 63 2.87 -19.21 -6.80
C ALA A 63 2.10 -19.70 -5.57
N ASN A 64 2.24 -19.03 -4.44
CA ASN A 64 1.57 -19.40 -3.18
C ASN A 64 0.17 -18.80 -3.03
N PHE A 65 -0.36 -18.10 -4.05
CA PHE A 65 -1.63 -17.38 -3.94
C PHE A 65 -2.82 -18.25 -3.51
N ASN A 66 -2.89 -19.50 -3.93
CA ASN A 66 -3.98 -20.40 -3.56
C ASN A 66 -4.04 -20.70 -2.06
N ARG A 67 -2.88 -20.86 -1.42
CA ARG A 67 -2.79 -21.08 0.03
C ARG A 67 -3.17 -19.83 0.79
N ILE A 68 -2.60 -18.68 0.39
CA ILE A 68 -2.86 -17.39 1.02
C ILE A 68 -4.34 -17.00 0.91
N SER A 69 -4.99 -17.26 -0.23
CA SER A 69 -6.41 -16.96 -0.42
C SER A 69 -7.35 -17.76 0.48
N GLN A 70 -6.90 -18.90 0.99
CA GLN A 70 -7.65 -19.71 1.97
C GLN A 70 -7.45 -19.20 3.40
N ILE A 71 -6.26 -18.70 3.72
CA ILE A 71 -5.88 -18.25 5.05
C ILE A 71 -6.42 -16.83 5.32
N ILE A 72 -6.35 -15.94 4.33
CA ILE A 72 -6.81 -14.55 4.41
C ILE A 72 -8.06 -14.39 3.54
N PRO A 73 -9.25 -14.73 4.02
CA PRO A 73 -10.47 -14.79 3.20
C PRO A 73 -10.88 -13.42 2.63
N ASN A 74 -10.45 -12.31 3.26
CA ASN A 74 -10.78 -10.95 2.87
C ASN A 74 -9.55 -10.10 2.56
N PHE A 75 -8.81 -10.41 1.48
CA PHE A 75 -7.70 -9.58 1.00
C PHE A 75 -8.02 -8.10 0.81
N VAL A 76 -9.28 -7.83 0.58
CA VAL A 76 -9.82 -6.50 0.37
C VAL A 76 -9.87 -5.67 1.66
N GLN A 77 -9.60 -6.29 2.80
CA GLN A 77 -9.71 -5.64 4.12
C GLN A 77 -8.40 -5.61 4.91
N CYS A 78 -7.33 -6.18 4.39
CA CYS A 78 -6.04 -6.16 5.07
C CYS A 78 -4.92 -5.71 4.13
N ASP A 79 -3.93 -5.03 4.71
CA ASP A 79 -2.65 -4.82 4.05
C ASP A 79 -1.85 -6.12 4.14
N ALA A 80 -1.51 -6.71 3.01
CA ALA A 80 -0.76 -7.97 3.01
C ALA A 80 0.34 -7.94 1.93
N ALA A 81 1.51 -8.48 2.30
CA ALA A 81 2.65 -8.55 1.40
C ALA A 81 3.49 -9.81 1.64
N VAL A 82 4.13 -10.29 0.57
CA VAL A 82 5.16 -11.33 0.66
C VAL A 82 6.48 -10.67 1.03
N LEU A 83 7.00 -11.00 2.20
CA LEU A 83 8.26 -10.49 2.69
C LEU A 83 9.46 -11.07 1.91
N TYR A 84 10.63 -10.49 2.10
CA TYR A 84 11.89 -10.93 1.47
C TYR A 84 12.19 -12.43 1.67
N ASP A 85 11.89 -12.96 2.85
CA ASP A 85 12.11 -14.38 3.21
C ASP A 85 10.95 -15.30 2.81
N ARG A 86 10.01 -14.79 2.00
CA ARG A 86 8.82 -15.45 1.47
C ARG A 86 7.72 -15.76 2.50
N ARG A 87 7.84 -15.30 3.73
CA ARG A 87 6.70 -15.25 4.65
C ARG A 87 5.69 -14.22 4.17
N VAL A 88 4.46 -14.33 4.63
CA VAL A 88 3.42 -13.34 4.35
C VAL A 88 3.08 -12.63 5.64
N LEU A 89 3.19 -11.31 5.62
CA LEU A 89 2.66 -10.44 6.66
C LEU A 89 1.30 -9.93 6.22
N ALA A 90 0.28 -10.08 7.06
CA ALA A 90 -1.04 -9.48 6.88
C ALA A 90 -1.38 -8.62 8.09
N ILE A 91 -1.79 -7.37 7.84
CA ILE A 91 -2.22 -6.41 8.86
C ILE A 91 -3.70 -6.14 8.64
N TYR A 92 -4.52 -6.40 9.64
CA TYR A 92 -5.96 -6.22 9.59
C TYR A 92 -6.35 -4.80 10.04
N PRO A 93 -7.52 -4.27 9.61
CA PRO A 93 -7.97 -2.93 9.97
C PRO A 93 -8.12 -2.66 11.47
N ASN A 94 -8.33 -3.71 12.26
CA ASN A 94 -8.42 -3.63 13.72
C ASN A 94 -7.06 -3.56 14.45
N GLY A 95 -5.95 -3.52 13.67
CA GLY A 95 -4.59 -3.49 14.20
C GLY A 95 -4.03 -4.85 14.60
N GLU A 96 -4.78 -5.94 14.40
CA GLU A 96 -4.22 -7.27 14.50
C GLU A 96 -3.38 -7.61 13.26
N ALA A 97 -2.40 -8.48 13.42
CA ALA A 97 -1.60 -8.97 12.31
C ALA A 97 -1.26 -10.45 12.47
N GLY A 98 -0.97 -11.09 11.34
CA GLY A 98 -0.49 -12.46 11.28
C GLY A 98 0.72 -12.58 10.37
N ILE A 99 1.67 -13.42 10.75
CA ILE A 99 2.78 -13.83 9.91
C ILE A 99 2.59 -15.30 9.59
N PHE A 100 2.60 -15.61 8.31
CA PHE A 100 2.44 -16.95 7.78
C PHE A 100 3.74 -17.36 7.09
N ASP A 101 4.13 -18.61 7.27
CA ASP A 101 5.29 -19.21 6.61
C ASP A 101 5.04 -19.44 5.10
N ARG A 102 6.01 -20.08 4.44
CA ARG A 102 5.94 -20.41 3.00
C ARG A 102 4.86 -21.44 2.68
N GLU A 103 4.53 -22.27 3.64
CA GLU A 103 3.51 -23.31 3.58
C GLU A 103 2.12 -22.77 3.90
N GLY A 104 2.05 -21.53 4.45
CA GLY A 104 0.82 -20.86 4.85
C GLY A 104 0.38 -21.17 6.26
N GLU A 105 1.26 -21.75 7.07
CA GLU A 105 1.02 -21.97 8.49
C GLU A 105 1.27 -20.69 9.29
N LEU A 106 0.45 -20.43 10.29
CA LEU A 106 0.57 -19.25 11.14
C LEU A 106 1.77 -19.39 12.08
N GLU A 107 2.81 -18.60 11.87
CA GLU A 107 3.97 -18.53 12.76
C GLU A 107 3.76 -17.59 13.95
N TRP A 108 3.04 -16.49 13.72
CA TRP A 108 2.80 -15.48 14.73
C TRP A 108 1.49 -14.73 14.47
N SER A 109 0.81 -14.36 15.55
CA SER A 109 -0.30 -13.42 15.52
C SER A 109 -0.30 -12.53 16.75
N GLY A 110 -0.75 -11.30 16.60
CA GLY A 110 -0.81 -10.33 17.68
C GLY A 110 -1.20 -8.95 17.21
N LYS A 111 -1.11 -7.98 18.10
CA LYS A 111 -1.27 -6.58 17.73
C LYS A 111 -0.05 -6.09 16.96
N TYR A 112 -0.31 -5.36 15.89
CA TYR A 112 0.70 -4.67 15.11
C TYR A 112 0.65 -3.18 15.48
N ASP A 113 1.40 -2.84 16.50
CA ASP A 113 1.42 -1.51 17.05
C ASP A 113 2.85 -0.97 17.23
N TYR A 114 2.91 0.33 17.48
CA TYR A 114 4.10 1.05 17.87
C TYR A 114 3.73 2.00 19.00
N HIS A 115 4.30 1.82 20.20
CA HIS A 115 3.93 2.57 21.40
C HIS A 115 2.42 2.51 21.69
N ASP A 116 1.82 1.33 21.60
CA ASP A 116 0.36 1.12 21.76
C ASP A 116 -0.52 1.84 20.72
N LYS A 117 0.08 2.34 19.63
CA LYS A 117 -0.63 2.99 18.51
C LYS A 117 -0.67 2.11 17.28
N THR A 118 -1.81 2.07 16.62
CA THR A 118 -2.00 1.23 15.43
C THR A 118 -1.09 1.65 14.29
N VAL A 119 -0.37 0.68 13.75
CA VAL A 119 0.46 0.81 12.56
C VAL A 119 -0.30 0.29 11.34
N ARG A 120 -0.13 0.93 10.18
CA ARG A 120 -0.85 0.61 8.95
C ARG A 120 0.06 0.65 7.75
N CYS A 121 -0.43 0.11 6.63
CA CYS A 121 0.20 0.06 5.32
C CYS A 121 1.51 -0.72 5.32
N LEU A 122 1.84 -1.24 4.14
CA LEU A 122 3.08 -1.98 3.91
C LEU A 122 3.73 -1.51 2.61
N ALA A 123 4.96 -1.01 2.70
CA ALA A 123 5.82 -0.76 1.55
C ALA A 123 7.11 -1.57 1.71
N LEU A 124 7.38 -2.45 0.74
CA LEU A 124 8.52 -3.38 0.82
C LEU A 124 9.80 -2.75 0.28
N GLU A 125 10.89 -2.83 1.05
CA GLU A 125 12.23 -2.40 0.68
C GLU A 125 13.23 -3.57 0.91
N GLY A 126 13.31 -4.51 -0.03
CA GLY A 126 14.19 -5.66 0.10
C GLY A 126 13.95 -6.45 1.39
N LYS A 127 14.93 -6.51 2.29
CA LYS A 127 14.84 -7.19 3.60
C LYS A 127 14.18 -6.37 4.71
N TYR A 128 13.65 -5.20 4.36
CA TYR A 128 12.90 -4.33 5.25
C TYR A 128 11.51 -4.08 4.69
N TYR A 129 10.64 -3.56 5.53
CA TYR A 129 9.37 -2.99 5.12
C TYR A 129 9.05 -1.75 5.95
N TRP A 130 8.32 -0.85 5.33
CA TRP A 130 7.89 0.40 5.93
C TRP A 130 6.40 0.37 6.23
N SER A 131 6.03 1.04 7.31
CA SER A 131 4.64 1.26 7.70
C SER A 131 4.47 2.68 8.24
N ILE A 132 3.23 3.13 8.35
CA ILE A 132 2.87 4.42 8.92
C ILE A 132 2.26 4.25 10.31
N CYS A 133 2.54 5.19 11.21
CA CYS A 133 1.85 5.35 12.49
C CYS A 133 1.22 6.75 12.54
N PRO A 134 -0.08 6.88 12.12
CA PRO A 134 -0.73 8.18 12.00
C PRO A 134 -0.77 8.97 13.32
N GLU A 135 -1.10 8.31 14.42
CA GLU A 135 -1.22 8.94 15.74
C GLU A 135 0.12 9.48 16.28
N GLU A 136 1.25 8.89 15.83
CA GLU A 136 2.60 9.34 16.18
C GLU A 136 3.21 10.27 15.12
N ASN A 137 2.51 10.58 14.01
CA ASN A 137 3.01 11.40 12.90
C ASN A 137 4.36 10.91 12.36
N CYS A 138 4.54 9.59 12.25
CA CYS A 138 5.80 9.01 11.84
C CYS A 138 5.62 7.86 10.84
N VAL A 139 6.73 7.52 10.20
CA VAL A 139 6.92 6.28 9.44
C VAL A 139 7.97 5.42 10.11
N ILE A 140 7.80 4.11 10.01
CA ILE A 140 8.60 3.14 10.73
C ILE A 140 9.08 2.07 9.77
N ARG A 141 10.38 1.80 9.78
CA ARG A 141 10.98 0.68 9.08
C ARG A 141 11.19 -0.49 10.02
N TYR A 142 10.80 -1.66 9.57
CA TYR A 142 10.97 -2.92 10.28
C TYR A 142 11.89 -3.85 9.49
N SER A 143 12.66 -4.64 10.21
CA SER A 143 13.40 -5.75 9.63
C SER A 143 12.45 -6.94 9.37
N CYS A 144 12.42 -7.47 8.14
CA CYS A 144 11.66 -8.68 7.83
C CYS A 144 12.12 -9.90 8.63
N GLN A 145 13.39 -9.96 9.03
CA GLN A 145 13.97 -11.12 9.69
C GLN A 145 13.42 -11.34 11.10
N ASN A 146 13.33 -10.26 11.88
CA ASN A 146 12.99 -10.35 13.31
C ASN A 146 11.79 -9.49 13.72
N MET A 147 11.14 -8.83 12.74
CA MET A 147 9.96 -7.98 12.91
C MET A 147 10.17 -6.81 13.88
N LYS A 148 11.42 -6.43 14.12
CA LYS A 148 11.76 -5.32 15.03
C LYS A 148 11.92 -4.03 14.25
N VAL A 149 11.63 -2.93 14.95
CA VAL A 149 11.88 -1.58 14.45
C VAL A 149 13.38 -1.40 14.20
N ASP A 150 13.72 -0.97 13.01
CA ASP A 150 15.07 -0.65 12.55
C ASP A 150 15.30 0.86 12.48
N LEU A 151 14.31 1.60 12.00
CA LEU A 151 14.38 3.04 11.85
C LEU A 151 12.99 3.68 12.05
N ARG A 152 12.98 4.87 12.65
CA ARG A 152 11.81 5.75 12.72
C ARG A 152 12.15 7.13 12.17
N ILE A 153 11.27 7.71 11.37
CA ILE A 153 11.37 9.07 10.86
C ILE A 153 10.10 9.83 11.22
N GLY A 154 10.25 11.01 11.78
CA GLY A 154 9.15 11.82 12.31
C GLY A 154 8.81 11.48 13.76
N GLY A 155 7.74 12.06 14.27
CA GLY A 155 7.25 11.90 15.64
C GLY A 155 6.30 13.01 16.04
N ALA A 156 5.64 12.86 17.19
CA ALA A 156 4.65 13.80 17.69
C ALA A 156 5.21 15.22 17.88
N ASP A 157 6.45 15.31 18.38
CA ASP A 157 7.12 16.59 18.67
C ASP A 157 7.66 17.31 17.42
N ALA A 158 7.77 16.59 16.31
CA ALA A 158 8.23 17.13 15.03
C ALA A 158 7.41 16.48 13.90
N PRO A 159 6.22 16.98 13.60
CA PRO A 159 5.28 16.36 12.67
C PRO A 159 5.77 16.44 11.22
N THR A 160 6.83 15.68 10.92
CA THR A 160 7.37 15.55 9.57
C THR A 160 6.33 14.98 8.63
N PHE A 161 5.46 14.09 9.13
CA PHE A 161 4.37 13.47 8.37
C PHE A 161 3.03 13.71 9.09
N PRO A 162 2.36 14.86 8.91
CA PRO A 162 1.09 15.12 9.56
C PRO A 162 0.04 14.06 9.17
N ASN A 163 -0.38 13.24 10.14
CA ASN A 163 -1.35 12.17 10.00
C ASN A 163 -1.16 11.38 8.69
N PRO A 164 -0.06 10.59 8.54
CA PRO A 164 0.24 9.88 7.32
C PRO A 164 -0.87 8.88 7.01
N THR A 165 -1.30 8.82 5.75
CA THR A 165 -2.44 8.00 5.30
C THR A 165 -2.02 6.81 4.44
N HIS A 166 -0.89 6.91 3.74
CA HIS A 166 -0.38 5.84 2.89
C HIS A 166 1.13 5.95 2.69
N ILE A 167 1.78 4.84 2.39
CA ILE A 167 3.21 4.74 2.12
C ILE A 167 3.46 3.83 0.92
N ASN A 168 4.40 4.21 0.05
CA ASN A 168 4.82 3.45 -1.10
C ASN A 168 6.34 3.52 -1.25
N PHE A 169 6.96 2.45 -1.75
CA PHE A 169 8.39 2.38 -2.06
C PHE A 169 8.56 2.15 -3.56
N ASP A 170 9.35 3.00 -4.22
CA ASP A 170 9.72 2.85 -5.62
C ASP A 170 11.08 3.51 -5.91
N GLY A 171 11.89 2.88 -6.76
CA GLY A 171 13.16 3.46 -7.23
C GLY A 171 14.21 3.73 -6.15
N GLY A 172 14.07 3.15 -4.96
CA GLY A 172 14.95 3.40 -3.81
C GLY A 172 14.42 4.45 -2.84
N ASP A 173 13.36 5.17 -3.18
CA ASP A 173 12.75 6.22 -2.35
C ASP A 173 11.42 5.78 -1.75
N ILE A 174 11.03 6.44 -0.67
CA ILE A 174 9.76 6.21 0.01
C ILE A 174 8.87 7.45 -0.17
N TYR A 175 7.63 7.22 -0.55
CA TYR A 175 6.62 8.26 -0.76
C TYR A 175 5.52 8.12 0.27
N VAL A 176 5.24 9.19 1.01
CA VAL A 176 4.30 9.20 2.12
C VAL A 176 3.20 10.22 1.87
N CYS A 177 1.95 9.76 1.76
CA CYS A 177 0.80 10.65 1.76
C CYS A 177 0.53 11.16 3.17
N CYS A 178 0.20 12.44 3.27
CA CYS A 178 -0.18 13.11 4.51
C CYS A 178 -1.55 13.79 4.35
N ASP A 179 -2.26 13.96 5.46
CA ASP A 179 -3.61 14.52 5.50
C ASP A 179 -3.69 16.00 5.09
N ASN A 180 -2.56 16.68 4.94
CA ASN A 180 -2.45 18.05 4.44
C ASN A 180 -2.34 18.15 2.91
N ASN A 181 -2.82 17.15 2.18
CA ASN A 181 -2.80 17.03 0.71
C ASN A 181 -1.40 16.99 0.10
N LYS A 182 -0.43 16.56 0.86
CA LYS A 182 0.95 16.44 0.40
C LYS A 182 1.38 14.99 0.27
N VAL A 183 2.25 14.76 -0.71
CA VAL A 183 3.11 13.59 -0.75
C VAL A 183 4.52 14.06 -0.40
N ARG A 184 5.11 13.43 0.60
CA ARG A 184 6.51 13.66 1.00
C ARG A 184 7.38 12.52 0.51
N ARG A 185 8.61 12.85 0.10
CA ARG A 185 9.63 11.89 -0.31
C ARG A 185 10.67 11.75 0.78
N ILE A 186 11.03 10.53 1.09
CA ILE A 186 12.20 10.17 1.88
C ILE A 186 13.24 9.63 0.90
N ASP A 187 14.37 10.28 0.79
CA ASP A 187 15.51 9.81 -0.01
C ASP A 187 16.09 8.53 0.62
N GLY A 188 16.13 7.45 -0.13
CA GLY A 188 16.53 6.15 0.40
C GLY A 188 18.02 6.02 0.72
N ASN A 189 18.87 6.96 0.25
CA ASN A 189 20.31 6.93 0.54
C ASN A 189 20.66 7.57 1.86
N ASN A 190 19.98 8.65 2.25
CA ASN A 190 20.35 9.48 3.39
C ASN A 190 19.19 9.76 4.35
N TYR A 191 17.98 9.29 4.03
CA TYR A 191 16.72 9.45 4.78
C TYR A 191 16.30 10.91 4.99
N THR A 192 16.76 11.84 4.14
CA THR A 192 16.26 13.22 4.16
C THR A 192 14.83 13.26 3.64
N VAL A 193 14.00 14.10 4.26
CA VAL A 193 12.58 14.25 3.92
C VAL A 193 12.37 15.60 3.23
N SER A 194 11.68 15.56 2.10
CA SER A 194 11.29 16.75 1.32
C SER A 194 9.83 16.69 0.91
N ASP A 195 9.24 17.85 0.60
CA ASP A 195 7.96 17.90 -0.10
C ASP A 195 8.18 17.41 -1.54
N TYR A 196 7.32 16.51 -2.02
CA TYR A 196 7.40 15.96 -3.36
C TYR A 196 6.27 16.47 -4.25
N LEU A 197 5.02 16.28 -3.83
CA LEU A 197 3.83 16.76 -4.54
C LEU A 197 2.86 17.44 -3.57
N ASN A 198 2.14 18.43 -4.09
CA ASN A 198 1.04 19.09 -3.41
C ASN A 198 -0.20 18.99 -4.28
N PHE A 199 -1.31 18.54 -3.71
CA PHE A 199 -2.59 18.43 -4.38
C PHE A 199 -3.57 19.48 -3.88
N THR A 200 -4.47 19.91 -4.75
CA THR A 200 -5.59 20.79 -4.37
C THR A 200 -6.76 20.00 -3.80
N ASP A 201 -6.84 18.71 -4.13
CA ASP A 201 -7.83 17.78 -3.63
C ASP A 201 -7.24 16.87 -2.55
N SER A 202 -8.09 16.33 -1.67
CA SER A 202 -7.65 15.42 -0.60
C SER A 202 -7.11 14.12 -1.17
N ILE A 203 -5.82 13.88 -0.95
CA ILE A 203 -5.16 12.65 -1.36
C ILE A 203 -5.19 11.63 -0.22
N ARG A 204 -5.56 10.39 -0.54
CA ARG A 204 -5.64 9.26 0.41
C ARG A 204 -4.50 8.28 0.22
N GLN A 205 -4.15 7.99 -1.04
CA GLN A 205 -3.09 7.03 -1.39
C GLN A 205 -2.32 7.56 -2.60
N TYR A 206 -1.04 7.28 -2.61
CA TYR A 206 -0.13 7.59 -3.71
C TYR A 206 0.77 6.39 -3.95
N TYR A 207 0.86 5.97 -5.20
CA TYR A 207 1.71 4.88 -5.66
C TYR A 207 2.60 5.36 -6.79
N LYS A 208 3.90 5.28 -6.61
CA LYS A 208 4.90 5.56 -7.63
C LYS A 208 5.30 4.27 -8.33
N PHE A 209 5.44 4.32 -9.66
CA PHE A 209 5.80 3.18 -10.51
C PHE A 209 6.71 3.66 -11.65
N GLY A 210 7.97 3.93 -11.36
CA GLY A 210 8.90 4.49 -12.35
C GLY A 210 8.46 5.88 -12.82
N ASP A 211 8.20 6.04 -14.12
CA ASP A 211 7.80 7.32 -14.73
C ASP A 211 6.31 7.65 -14.54
N TYR A 212 5.54 6.76 -13.94
CA TYR A 212 4.12 6.93 -13.68
C TYR A 212 3.82 6.90 -12.20
N ALA A 213 2.69 7.48 -11.84
CA ALA A 213 2.12 7.35 -10.52
C ALA A 213 0.59 7.21 -10.56
N VAL A 214 0.02 6.65 -9.51
CA VAL A 214 -1.42 6.62 -9.30
C VAL A 214 -1.74 7.34 -8.01
N ALA A 215 -2.63 8.34 -8.08
CA ALA A 215 -3.13 9.10 -6.95
C ALA A 215 -4.60 8.78 -6.71
N VAL A 216 -4.93 8.32 -5.50
CA VAL A 216 -6.31 8.13 -5.05
C VAL A 216 -6.72 9.35 -4.24
N MET A 217 -7.62 10.13 -4.79
CA MET A 217 -8.10 11.39 -4.22
C MET A 217 -9.60 11.33 -3.92
N SER A 218 -10.13 12.32 -3.23
CA SER A 218 -11.56 12.38 -2.92
C SER A 218 -12.43 12.50 -4.16
N SER A 219 -11.93 13.11 -5.24
CA SER A 219 -12.63 13.23 -6.53
C SER A 219 -12.51 12.00 -7.44
N GLY A 220 -11.62 11.06 -7.14
CA GLY A 220 -11.38 9.86 -7.94
C GLY A 220 -9.93 9.39 -7.93
N THR A 221 -9.65 8.40 -8.77
CA THR A 221 -8.31 7.83 -8.94
C THR A 221 -7.73 8.24 -10.27
N TYR A 222 -6.51 8.72 -10.26
CA TYR A 222 -5.87 9.33 -11.41
C TYR A 222 -4.50 8.72 -11.68
N VAL A 223 -4.18 8.55 -12.96
CA VAL A 223 -2.81 8.33 -13.42
C VAL A 223 -2.12 9.68 -13.64
N LEU A 224 -0.92 9.79 -13.14
CA LEU A 224 -0.01 10.92 -13.30
C LEU A 224 1.19 10.45 -14.13
N GLU A 225 1.64 11.28 -15.08
CA GLU A 225 2.95 11.13 -15.70
C GLU A 225 3.94 11.96 -14.87
N ASP A 226 5.00 11.34 -14.43
CA ASP A 226 6.04 12.02 -13.67
C ASP A 226 7.09 12.57 -14.65
N ASN A 227 6.85 13.78 -15.09
CA ASN A 227 7.74 14.49 -16.01
C ASN A 227 8.88 15.24 -15.26
N GLN A 228 9.37 14.69 -14.12
CA GLN A 228 10.49 15.30 -13.37
C GLN A 228 11.82 14.64 -13.67
#